data_f5ff553dc5caa13ef76d760f6f2837eb
#
_entry.id   f5ff553dc5caa13ef76d760f6f2837eb
#
_cell.length_a   1.000
_cell.length_b   1.000
_cell.length_c   1.000
_cell.angle_alpha   90.00
_cell.angle_beta   90.00
_cell.angle_gamma   90.00
#
_symmetry.space_group_name_H-M   'P 1'
#
loop_
_entity.id
_entity.type
_entity.pdbx_description
1 polymer ?
#
loop_
_entity_poly.entity_id
_entity_poly.type
_entity_poly.pdbx_seq_one_letter_code
_entity_poly.pdbx_strand_id
1 'polypeptide(L)'
;MGSASMTVQEKGTGMTVTKVTPVLFAQEIEPCVSFWVDRFGFEKTAEVPEGDRLGFAMLQKGAVELMYQSYASADKDVKDAEIAQLARKGPTFLFVEVDDIHATIEAAKGAPVIMPLRTTFYGATEISVKDPAGHVVTFAQFGAQA
;
A
#
# COMPACT_ATOMS: atom_id res chain seq x y z
N MET A 1 17.52 -17.68 1.66
CA MET A 1 17.16 -18.00 1.42
C MET A 1 16.64 -18.76 1.17
N GLY A 2 16.55 -18.91 1.23
CA GLY A 2 16.30 -19.78 0.95
C GLY A 2 15.31 -20.19 0.33
N SER A 3 14.66 -19.96 0.40
CA SER A 3 13.77 -20.40 -0.11
C SER A 3 13.66 -20.61 -1.29
N ALA A 4 14.30 -20.14 -1.75
CA ALA A 4 14.18 -20.30 -2.98
C ALA A 4 14.22 -21.62 -3.47
N SER A 5 14.49 -22.40 -2.69
CA SER A 5 14.51 -23.72 -3.08
C SER A 5 13.21 -24.20 -3.56
N MET A 6 12.21 -23.43 -3.39
CA MET A 6 11.00 -23.88 -3.84
C MET A 6 10.91 -23.73 -5.28
N THR A 7 10.78 -24.78 -5.98
CA THR A 7 10.55 -24.76 -7.38
C THR A 7 9.07 -24.81 -7.59
N VAL A 8 8.57 -23.77 -8.17
CA VAL A 8 7.16 -23.73 -8.46
C VAL A 8 6.97 -24.09 -9.91
N GLN A 9 6.22 -25.13 -10.14
CA GLN A 9 5.89 -25.55 -11.47
C GLN A 9 4.69 -24.77 -11.93
N GLU A 10 4.81 -24.10 -13.04
CA GLU A 10 3.67 -23.48 -13.64
C GLU A 10 2.81 -24.52 -14.28
N LYS A 11 1.54 -24.47 -14.04
CA LYS A 11 0.62 -25.45 -14.53
C LYS A 11 0.04 -25.05 -15.84
N GLY A 12 0.81 -24.77 -16.78
CA GLY A 12 0.40 -24.79 -18.15
C GLY A 12 -0.88 -24.11 -18.54
N THR A 13 -1.17 -22.97 -17.97
CA THR A 13 -2.35 -22.26 -18.37
C THR A 13 -2.10 -21.38 -19.59
N GLY A 14 -0.84 -21.20 -19.97
CA GLY A 14 -0.50 -20.25 -21.02
C GLY A 14 -0.58 -18.81 -20.60
N MET A 15 -0.89 -18.54 -19.34
CA MET A 15 -1.02 -17.19 -18.82
C MET A 15 0.15 -16.86 -17.89
N THR A 16 0.69 -15.66 -18.02
CA THR A 16 1.69 -15.16 -17.11
C THR A 16 1.10 -13.98 -16.36
N VAL A 17 1.21 -14.01 -15.04
CA VAL A 17 0.82 -12.87 -14.21
C VAL A 17 2.01 -11.93 -14.18
N THR A 18 1.83 -10.71 -14.66
CA THR A 18 2.95 -9.79 -14.80
C THR A 18 3.07 -8.82 -13.63
N LYS A 19 1.97 -8.52 -12.93
CA LYS A 19 2.03 -7.55 -11.86
C LYS A 19 0.74 -7.57 -11.06
N VAL A 20 0.84 -7.24 -9.78
CA VAL A 20 -0.31 -6.99 -8.92
C VAL A 20 -0.13 -5.61 -8.31
N THR A 21 -1.13 -4.76 -8.45
CA THR A 21 -1.11 -3.43 -7.86
C THR A 21 -2.31 -3.29 -6.93
N PRO A 22 -2.08 -3.06 -5.64
CA PRO A 22 -3.19 -2.82 -4.73
C PRO A 22 -3.87 -1.49 -5.03
N VAL A 23 -5.18 -1.47 -4.90
CA VAL A 23 -5.98 -0.27 -5.07
C VAL A 23 -6.59 0.08 -3.73
N LEU A 24 -6.28 1.27 -3.23
CA LEU A 24 -6.78 1.75 -1.96
C LEU A 24 -7.77 2.87 -2.23
N PHE A 25 -8.92 2.80 -1.59
CA PHE A 25 -9.97 3.79 -1.80
C PHE A 25 -10.01 4.77 -0.65
N ALA A 26 -10.37 6.01 -0.96
CA ALA A 26 -10.43 7.08 0.03
C ALA A 26 -11.44 8.14 -0.40
N GLN A 27 -11.94 8.89 0.57
CA GLN A 27 -12.78 10.05 0.28
C GLN A 27 -11.96 11.09 -0.50
N GLU A 28 -10.76 11.39 0.00
CA GLU A 28 -9.82 12.30 -0.64
C GLU A 28 -8.48 11.61 -0.74
N ILE A 29 -7.91 11.59 -1.94
CA ILE A 29 -6.66 10.86 -2.13
C ILE A 29 -5.42 11.74 -2.02
N GLU A 30 -5.55 13.05 -2.09
CA GLU A 30 -4.39 13.93 -2.03
C GLU A 30 -3.57 13.74 -0.75
N PRO A 31 -4.19 13.65 0.44
CA PRO A 31 -3.40 13.39 1.65
C PRO A 31 -2.69 12.04 1.61
N CYS A 32 -3.31 11.04 0.96
CA CYS A 32 -2.70 9.72 0.86
C CYS A 32 -1.49 9.76 -0.07
N VAL A 33 -1.58 10.52 -1.15
CA VAL A 33 -0.45 10.69 -2.06
C VAL A 33 0.71 11.34 -1.31
N SER A 34 0.44 12.42 -0.56
CA SER A 34 1.47 13.09 0.23
C SER A 34 2.09 12.17 1.27
N PHE A 35 1.28 11.31 1.88
CA PHE A 35 1.77 10.36 2.87
C PHE A 35 2.91 9.51 2.29
N TRP A 36 2.74 9.00 1.09
CA TRP A 36 3.74 8.13 0.47
C TRP A 36 4.87 8.90 -0.20
N VAL A 37 4.55 10.02 -0.83
CA VAL A 37 5.55 10.80 -1.55
C VAL A 37 6.46 11.52 -0.57
N ASP A 38 5.89 12.23 0.39
CA ASP A 38 6.68 13.08 1.28
C ASP A 38 7.42 12.29 2.33
N ARG A 39 6.81 11.22 2.86
CA ARG A 39 7.43 10.45 3.93
C ARG A 39 8.33 9.35 3.42
N PHE A 40 7.91 8.66 2.38
CA PHE A 40 8.57 7.41 1.97
C PHE A 40 9.22 7.50 0.60
N GLY A 41 9.20 8.66 -0.02
CA GLY A 41 9.95 8.85 -1.26
C GLY A 41 9.34 8.21 -2.49
N PHE A 42 8.04 7.96 -2.48
CA PHE A 42 7.37 7.45 -3.67
C PHE A 42 7.22 8.56 -4.70
N GLU A 43 7.08 8.16 -5.96
CA GLU A 43 6.78 9.08 -7.05
C GLU A 43 5.36 8.89 -7.50
N LYS A 44 4.68 10.00 -7.79
CA LYS A 44 3.38 9.92 -8.44
C LYS A 44 3.63 9.82 -9.94
N THR A 45 3.32 8.64 -10.51
CA THR A 45 3.62 8.36 -11.91
C THR A 45 2.45 8.60 -12.84
N ALA A 46 1.23 8.68 -12.31
CA ALA A 46 0.05 8.96 -13.10
C ALA A 46 -1.01 9.56 -12.21
N GLU A 47 -1.88 10.35 -12.78
CA GLU A 47 -3.03 10.89 -12.05
C GLU A 47 -4.16 11.18 -13.00
N VAL A 48 -5.38 11.12 -12.49
CA VAL A 48 -6.59 11.45 -13.24
C VAL A 48 -7.44 12.37 -12.35
N PRO A 49 -7.85 13.52 -12.85
CA PRO A 49 -8.68 14.41 -12.06
C PRO A 49 -10.12 13.92 -11.97
N GLU A 50 -10.79 14.33 -10.91
CA GLU A 50 -12.20 14.13 -10.71
C GLU A 50 -12.75 15.47 -10.26
N GLY A 51 -13.29 16.25 -11.21
CA GLY A 51 -13.64 17.63 -10.94
C GLY A 51 -12.38 18.45 -10.67
N ASP A 52 -12.35 19.17 -9.57
CA ASP A 52 -11.20 19.97 -9.18
C ASP A 52 -10.27 19.24 -8.21
N ARG A 53 -10.48 17.95 -8.01
CA ARG A 53 -9.66 17.13 -7.12
C ARG A 53 -9.09 15.96 -7.90
N LEU A 54 -8.16 15.25 -7.27
CA LEU A 54 -7.66 14.01 -7.86
C LEU A 54 -8.65 12.88 -7.62
N GLY A 55 -8.96 12.12 -8.67
CA GLY A 55 -9.78 10.93 -8.55
C GLY A 55 -8.97 9.66 -8.53
N PHE A 56 -7.76 9.71 -9.05
CA PHE A 56 -6.91 8.53 -9.19
C PHE A 56 -5.45 8.96 -9.19
N ALA A 57 -4.60 8.18 -8.54
CA ALA A 57 -3.16 8.40 -8.58
C ALA A 57 -2.44 7.07 -8.51
N MET A 58 -1.37 6.97 -9.26
CA MET A 58 -0.46 5.83 -9.23
C MET A 58 0.82 6.27 -8.55
N LEU A 59 1.30 5.50 -7.59
CA LEU A 59 2.50 5.80 -6.83
C LEU A 59 3.48 4.65 -6.99
N GLN A 60 4.76 4.97 -7.14
CA GLN A 60 5.76 3.95 -7.38
C GLN A 60 7.06 4.27 -6.67
N LYS A 61 7.71 3.25 -6.15
CA LYS A 61 9.06 3.33 -5.64
C LYS A 61 9.74 2.00 -5.93
N GLY A 62 10.74 2.04 -6.82
CA GLY A 62 11.37 0.80 -7.27
C GLY A 62 10.34 -0.11 -7.90
N ALA A 63 10.27 -1.34 -7.44
CA ALA A 63 9.32 -2.33 -7.94
C ALA A 63 7.96 -2.27 -7.23
N VAL A 64 7.80 -1.37 -6.27
CA VAL A 64 6.57 -1.28 -5.48
C VAL A 64 5.64 -0.26 -6.11
N GLU A 65 4.39 -0.64 -6.28
CA GLU A 65 3.40 0.22 -6.89
C GLU A 65 2.10 0.18 -6.09
N LEU A 66 1.49 1.34 -5.91
CA LEU A 66 0.22 1.49 -5.22
C LEU A 66 -0.68 2.37 -6.07
N MET A 67 -1.99 2.15 -5.97
CA MET A 67 -3.00 2.99 -6.58
C MET A 67 -3.91 3.54 -5.51
N TYR A 68 -4.28 4.81 -5.64
CA TYR A 68 -5.36 5.38 -4.83
C TYR A 68 -6.45 5.86 -5.76
N GLN A 69 -7.70 5.62 -5.36
CA GLN A 69 -8.86 6.08 -6.11
C GLN A 69 -9.87 6.66 -5.15
N SER A 70 -10.45 7.82 -5.50
CA SER A 70 -11.46 8.43 -4.66
C SER A 70 -12.78 7.72 -4.83
N TYR A 71 -13.63 7.79 -3.79
CA TYR A 71 -14.96 7.20 -3.89
C TYR A 71 -15.76 7.83 -5.03
N ALA A 72 -15.62 9.14 -5.24
CA ALA A 72 -16.33 9.81 -6.31
C ALA A 72 -15.92 9.29 -7.69
N SER A 73 -14.63 9.06 -7.87
CA SER A 73 -14.12 8.48 -9.12
C SER A 73 -14.63 7.05 -9.31
N ALA A 74 -14.62 6.26 -8.25
CA ALA A 74 -15.10 4.88 -8.31
C ALA A 74 -16.60 4.83 -8.67
N ASP A 75 -17.39 5.73 -8.10
CA ASP A 75 -18.82 5.78 -8.39
C ASP A 75 -19.10 6.05 -9.87
N LYS A 76 -18.27 6.86 -10.49
CA LYS A 76 -18.44 7.15 -11.92
C LYS A 76 -17.94 6.05 -12.81
N ASP A 77 -16.84 5.42 -12.39
CA ASP A 77 -16.16 4.41 -13.18
C ASP A 77 -16.93 3.11 -13.22
N VAL A 78 -17.52 2.72 -12.11
CA VAL A 78 -18.17 1.43 -11.97
C VAL A 78 -19.66 1.66 -11.75
N LYS A 79 -20.46 1.18 -12.66
CA LYS A 79 -21.92 1.32 -12.57
C LYS A 79 -22.53 0.32 -11.59
N ASP A 80 -21.76 -0.60 -11.09
CA ASP A 80 -22.23 -1.63 -10.20
C ASP A 80 -22.25 -1.12 -8.76
N ALA A 81 -23.45 -1.06 -8.17
CA ALA A 81 -23.62 -0.53 -6.82
C ALA A 81 -22.89 -1.37 -5.79
N GLU A 82 -22.76 -2.67 -6.00
CA GLU A 82 -22.07 -3.53 -5.06
C GLU A 82 -20.59 -3.21 -4.99
N ILE A 83 -19.97 -2.98 -6.15
CA ILE A 83 -18.54 -2.63 -6.18
C ILE A 83 -18.32 -1.28 -5.52
N ALA A 84 -19.20 -0.31 -5.77
CA ALA A 84 -19.08 1.00 -5.13
C ALA A 84 -19.19 0.90 -3.62
N GLN A 85 -20.05 0.02 -3.11
CA GLN A 85 -20.16 -0.20 -1.69
C GLN A 85 -18.94 -0.90 -1.12
N LEU A 86 -18.42 -1.89 -1.82
CA LEU A 86 -17.22 -2.60 -1.38
C LEU A 86 -16.01 -1.67 -1.29
N ALA A 87 -15.90 -0.73 -2.22
CA ALA A 87 -14.82 0.23 -2.21
C ALA A 87 -14.77 1.04 -0.92
N ARG A 88 -15.94 1.23 -0.27
CA ARG A 88 -16.05 2.02 0.95
C ARG A 88 -15.90 1.20 2.23
N LYS A 89 -15.72 -0.10 2.12
CA LYS A 89 -15.73 -0.96 3.29
C LYS A 89 -14.38 -1.15 3.96
N GLY A 90 -13.34 -0.77 3.46
CA GLY A 90 -12.00 -0.91 4.02
C GLY A 90 -11.97 -1.20 5.51
N PRO A 91 -10.81 -1.14 6.14
CA PRO A 91 -9.54 -0.74 5.54
C PRO A 91 -8.86 -1.88 4.80
N THR A 92 -7.90 -1.49 3.98
CA THR A 92 -6.97 -2.43 3.37
C THR A 92 -5.75 -2.52 4.27
N PHE A 93 -5.18 -3.70 4.36
CA PHE A 93 -3.95 -3.93 5.12
C PHE A 93 -2.82 -4.18 4.14
N LEU A 94 -1.73 -3.44 4.30
CA LEU A 94 -0.53 -3.61 3.50
C LEU A 94 0.60 -4.09 4.39
N PHE A 95 1.37 -5.06 3.90
CA PHE A 95 2.58 -5.52 4.57
C PHE A 95 3.75 -5.13 3.69
N VAL A 96 4.57 -4.19 4.16
CA VAL A 96 5.63 -3.59 3.36
C VAL A 96 6.96 -3.98 3.97
N GLU A 97 7.76 -4.74 3.23
CA GLU A 97 9.10 -5.08 3.71
C GLU A 97 10.06 -3.95 3.41
N VAL A 98 10.88 -3.64 4.39
CA VAL A 98 11.88 -2.57 4.28
C VAL A 98 13.23 -3.12 4.70
N ASP A 99 14.30 -2.46 4.29
CA ASP A 99 15.64 -2.88 4.64
C ASP A 99 16.21 -2.10 5.83
N ASP A 100 15.52 -1.06 6.30
CA ASP A 100 15.97 -0.25 7.42
C ASP A 100 14.76 0.22 8.21
N ILE A 101 14.38 -0.55 9.23
CA ILE A 101 13.19 -0.26 10.01
C ILE A 101 13.34 1.03 10.80
N HIS A 102 14.54 1.37 11.24
CA HIS A 102 14.74 2.60 12.02
C HIS A 102 14.57 3.84 11.16
N ALA A 103 15.08 3.82 9.94
CA ALA A 103 14.85 4.92 8.99
C ALA A 103 13.36 5.01 8.64
N THR A 104 12.69 3.87 8.55
CA THR A 104 11.26 3.85 8.25
C THR A 104 10.45 4.48 9.38
N ILE A 105 10.81 4.18 10.63
CA ILE A 105 10.14 4.78 11.80
C ILE A 105 10.30 6.28 11.78
N GLU A 106 11.50 6.79 11.45
CA GLU A 106 11.70 8.22 11.35
C GLU A 106 10.82 8.83 10.28
N ALA A 107 10.73 8.18 9.13
CA ALA A 107 9.89 8.67 8.03
C ALA A 107 8.41 8.64 8.39
N ALA A 108 8.02 7.70 9.25
CA ALA A 108 6.62 7.54 9.64
C ALA A 108 6.20 8.47 10.77
N LYS A 109 7.10 9.26 11.34
CA LYS A 109 6.76 10.12 12.47
C LYS A 109 5.58 11.02 12.14
N GLY A 110 4.63 11.09 13.06
CA GLY A 110 3.41 11.86 12.88
C GLY A 110 2.24 11.06 12.35
N ALA A 111 2.49 9.90 11.76
CA ALA A 111 1.40 9.03 11.37
C ALA A 111 0.86 8.30 12.61
N PRO A 112 -0.44 8.05 12.69
CA PRO A 112 -1.00 7.35 13.84
C PRO A 112 -0.45 5.92 13.91
N VAL A 113 0.15 5.58 15.06
CA VAL A 113 0.68 4.24 15.30
C VAL A 113 -0.41 3.40 15.92
N ILE A 114 -0.74 2.27 15.31
CA ILE A 114 -1.72 1.35 15.86
C ILE A 114 -1.08 0.12 16.46
N MET A 115 0.14 -0.20 16.07
CA MET A 115 0.90 -1.24 16.73
C MET A 115 2.34 -0.77 16.82
N PRO A 116 2.87 -0.59 18.05
CA PRO A 116 4.23 -0.08 18.20
C PRO A 116 5.25 -1.12 17.74
N LEU A 117 6.49 -0.69 17.63
CA LEU A 117 7.59 -1.55 17.19
C LEU A 117 7.63 -2.81 18.04
N ARG A 118 7.71 -3.94 17.37
CA ARG A 118 7.78 -5.23 18.06
C ARG A 118 8.60 -6.22 17.23
N THR A 119 9.08 -7.25 17.89
CA THR A 119 9.70 -8.38 17.22
C THR A 119 8.69 -9.51 17.18
N THR A 120 8.51 -10.08 16.01
CA THR A 120 7.50 -11.12 15.82
C THR A 120 8.11 -12.50 15.94
N PHE A 121 7.24 -13.51 16.11
CA PHE A 121 7.69 -14.90 16.19
C PHE A 121 8.28 -15.39 14.86
N TYR A 122 7.97 -14.73 13.75
CA TYR A 122 8.49 -15.12 12.44
C TYR A 122 9.74 -14.35 12.05
N GLY A 123 10.37 -13.66 12.99
CA GLY A 123 11.68 -13.07 12.76
C GLY A 123 11.67 -11.68 12.16
N ALA A 124 10.57 -10.96 12.25
CA ALA A 124 10.50 -9.61 11.75
C ALA A 124 10.45 -8.59 12.88
N THR A 125 11.00 -7.42 12.63
CA THR A 125 10.81 -6.24 13.48
C THR A 125 9.85 -5.35 12.71
N GLU A 126 8.69 -5.03 13.31
CA GLU A 126 7.65 -4.32 12.56
C GLU A 126 6.94 -3.26 13.37
N ILE A 127 6.36 -2.30 12.66
CA ILE A 127 5.51 -1.26 13.21
C ILE A 127 4.32 -1.09 12.28
N SER A 128 3.15 -0.82 12.81
CA SER A 128 1.96 -0.57 12.00
C SER A 128 1.43 0.82 12.23
N VAL A 129 1.15 1.52 11.14
CA VAL A 129 0.61 2.87 11.17
C VAL A 129 -0.62 2.94 10.27
N LYS A 130 -1.38 4.03 10.38
CA LYS A 130 -2.48 4.29 9.48
C LYS A 130 -2.08 5.33 8.45
N ASP A 131 -2.52 5.15 7.22
CA ASP A 131 -2.45 6.22 6.24
C ASP A 131 -3.61 7.21 6.49
N PRO A 132 -3.67 8.34 5.78
CA PRO A 132 -4.73 9.33 6.03
C PRO A 132 -6.15 8.83 5.75
N ALA A 133 -6.31 7.75 5.00
CA ALA A 133 -7.63 7.17 4.73
C ALA A 133 -8.00 6.08 5.73
N GLY A 134 -7.12 5.76 6.68
CA GLY A 134 -7.38 4.74 7.67
C GLY A 134 -6.95 3.34 7.28
N HIS A 135 -6.27 3.18 6.16
CA HIS A 135 -5.71 1.89 5.80
C HIS A 135 -4.52 1.58 6.69
N VAL A 136 -4.28 0.31 6.93
CA VAL A 136 -3.24 -0.14 7.86
C VAL A 136 -2.00 -0.51 7.07
N VAL A 137 -0.87 0.10 7.43
CA VAL A 137 0.40 -0.18 6.78
C VAL A 137 1.35 -0.74 7.83
N THR A 138 1.77 -1.98 7.64
CA THR A 138 2.76 -2.60 8.51
C THR A 138 4.09 -2.61 7.78
N PHE A 139 5.08 -1.96 8.36
CA PHE A 139 6.44 -1.99 7.84
C PHE A 139 7.22 -3.02 8.61
N ALA A 140 7.94 -3.89 7.91
CA ALA A 140 8.64 -5.00 8.53
C ALA A 140 10.02 -5.17 7.93
N GLN A 141 10.99 -5.40 8.81
CA GLN A 141 12.34 -5.79 8.39
C GLN A 141 12.62 -7.17 8.97
N PHE A 142 12.97 -8.11 8.11
CA PHE A 142 13.34 -9.45 8.54
C PHE A 142 14.80 -9.51 8.90
N GLY A 143 15.11 -10.27 9.96
CA GLY A 143 16.49 -10.42 10.38
C GLY A 143 17.09 -9.23 11.10
N ALA A 144 16.30 -8.19 11.38
CA ALA A 144 16.80 -7.00 12.03
C ALA A 144 17.03 -7.24 13.50
N GLN A 145 18.03 -6.55 14.05
CA GLN A 145 18.21 -6.48 15.48
C GLN A 145 17.44 -5.26 15.97
N ALA A 146 16.53 -5.49 16.86
CA ALA A 146 15.68 -4.43 17.36
C ALA A 146 16.47 -3.43 18.21
#